data_513d60f87df27a3ca8162b5cf9574224
#
_entry.id   513d60f87df27a3ca8162b5cf9574224
#
_cell.length_a   1.000
_cell.length_b   1.000
_cell.length_c   1.000
_cell.angle_alpha   90.00
_cell.angle_beta   90.00
_cell.angle_gamma   90.00
#
_symmetry.space_group_name_H-M   'P 1'
#
loop_
_entity.id
_entity.type
_entity.pdbx_description
1 polymer ?
#
loop_
_entity_poly.entity_id
_entity_poly.type
_entity_poly.pdbx_seq_one_letter_code
_entity_poly.pdbx_strand_id
1 'polypeptide(L)'
;MVAMTDGTELATTIYLPEGKPPFPVIVSRTPYNKDGLKPDAEKFCKRGYAYVAQDFRGRFKSKGHHAIIFHNEGWTNPHDGQDTLKWVAAQPWCNGKIGSTGGSALGITQNMTAPVAPDALKAQFVVVAYSDMYSQGAYQGGAFRTGLLENWLKATGMTDVNLKTFVSHPKYDDFWVEMNPETQAEKVRAPGVFLGGWYDIFLQGTINSFLTIHEHGGEGARGKCRLVIGPFGHGNMTELKYPPNSGKGPACRNDVDWFDFTLKGKANEVANEKPVHYYVMADPTDKSAPGNYWRNADHWPPDATVTSFYLHPEGKLLADAKQTGEGSKSYKYDPAKPVPTVGGAELGADIGPKDQRKVESRDDVLVFTTDVLKEPIEVTGRITAKLFISSDCPDTDFTVKLIDVYPDGRSMIVTDGILRARFRESFQGEKLLEPGKVYEMNVDLWSTSLIFNKGHKIRVAVSSSNSPRFDPNPNTGHAFRADKETRVATNTVYFSEKYPSRIMLPIHNEESKQEK
;
A
#
# COMPACT_ATOMS: atom_id res chain seq x y z
N MET A 1 12.52 -32.15 -1.03
CA MET A 1 13.01 -31.26 -2.11
C MET A 1 12.09 -31.41 -3.30
N VAL A 2 11.69 -30.30 -3.92
CA VAL A 2 10.85 -30.28 -5.12
C VAL A 2 11.65 -29.64 -6.25
N ALA A 3 11.82 -30.38 -7.34
CA ALA A 3 12.56 -29.89 -8.50
C ALA A 3 11.70 -28.92 -9.32
N MET A 4 12.25 -27.76 -9.62
CA MET A 4 11.69 -26.79 -10.56
C MET A 4 12.05 -27.17 -12.01
N THR A 5 11.44 -26.56 -12.99
CA THR A 5 11.65 -26.88 -14.41
C THR A 5 13.09 -26.76 -14.85
N ASP A 6 13.88 -25.87 -14.23
CA ASP A 6 15.33 -25.72 -14.47
C ASP A 6 16.21 -26.70 -13.69
N GLY A 7 15.63 -27.66 -12.98
CA GLY A 7 16.32 -28.66 -12.17
C GLY A 7 16.74 -28.19 -10.78
N THR A 8 16.50 -26.91 -10.41
CA THR A 8 16.79 -26.41 -9.07
C THR A 8 15.79 -27.02 -8.07
N GLU A 9 16.29 -27.52 -6.94
CA GLU A 9 15.46 -28.16 -5.92
C GLU A 9 15.13 -27.19 -4.78
N LEU A 10 13.84 -26.99 -4.52
CA LEU A 10 13.33 -26.14 -3.44
C LEU A 10 12.89 -26.96 -2.23
N ALA A 11 13.32 -26.53 -1.04
CA ALA A 11 12.98 -27.17 0.22
C ALA A 11 11.50 -26.96 0.55
N THR A 12 10.78 -28.06 0.66
CA THR A 12 9.33 -28.08 0.83
C THR A 12 8.97 -29.02 1.98
N THR A 13 8.11 -28.52 2.90
CA THR A 13 7.51 -29.35 3.95
C THR A 13 6.03 -29.51 3.65
N ILE A 14 5.56 -30.77 3.74
CA ILE A 14 4.17 -31.14 3.52
C ILE A 14 3.59 -31.59 4.86
N TYR A 15 2.48 -30.98 5.24
CA TYR A 15 1.70 -31.37 6.41
C TYR A 15 0.37 -31.94 5.92
N LEU A 16 0.07 -33.17 6.32
CA LEU A 16 -1.17 -33.85 5.95
C LEU A 16 -2.14 -33.87 7.15
N PRO A 17 -3.42 -33.60 6.92
CA PRO A 17 -4.42 -33.75 7.96
C PRO A 17 -4.68 -35.22 8.27
N GLU A 18 -5.35 -35.50 9.39
CA GLU A 18 -5.91 -36.82 9.65
C GLU A 18 -6.99 -37.19 8.62
N GLY A 19 -7.12 -38.47 8.31
CA GLY A 19 -8.11 -38.98 7.37
C GLY A 19 -7.51 -39.58 6.10
N LYS A 20 -8.37 -39.82 5.12
CA LYS A 20 -7.96 -40.45 3.85
C LYS A 20 -7.84 -39.38 2.75
N PRO A 21 -6.71 -39.34 2.00
CA PRO A 21 -6.58 -38.47 0.83
C PRO A 21 -7.58 -38.87 -0.28
N PRO A 22 -7.84 -37.98 -1.27
CA PRO A 22 -7.15 -36.70 -1.46
C PRO A 22 -7.79 -35.52 -0.71
N PHE A 23 -6.97 -34.48 -0.38
CA PHE A 23 -7.35 -33.30 0.39
C PHE A 23 -7.31 -32.02 -0.47
N PRO A 24 -8.10 -30.99 -0.14
CA PRO A 24 -7.80 -29.64 -0.60
C PRO A 24 -6.50 -29.14 0.04
N VAL A 25 -5.73 -28.36 -0.70
CA VAL A 25 -4.37 -27.98 -0.30
C VAL A 25 -4.25 -26.47 -0.11
N ILE A 26 -3.55 -26.06 0.92
CA ILE A 26 -3.11 -24.66 1.11
C ILE A 26 -1.61 -24.58 0.88
N VAL A 27 -1.17 -23.62 0.08
CA VAL A 27 0.25 -23.38 -0.26
C VAL A 27 0.69 -22.02 0.26
N SER A 28 1.85 -22.01 0.93
CA SER A 28 2.56 -20.78 1.28
C SER A 28 4.02 -20.89 0.89
N ARG A 29 4.54 -19.89 0.17
CA ARG A 29 5.96 -19.77 -0.19
C ARG A 29 6.55 -18.56 0.53
N THR A 30 7.78 -18.68 1.03
CA THR A 30 8.34 -17.69 1.96
C THR A 30 9.84 -17.45 1.77
N PRO A 31 10.30 -16.19 1.87
CA PRO A 31 11.73 -15.88 2.01
C PRO A 31 12.25 -15.97 3.45
N TYR A 32 11.38 -16.29 4.44
CA TYR A 32 11.67 -16.15 5.89
C TYR A 32 11.95 -17.46 6.64
N ASN A 33 12.08 -18.59 5.99
CA ASN A 33 12.13 -19.95 6.51
C ASN A 33 10.74 -20.59 6.68
N LYS A 34 10.49 -21.58 5.83
CA LYS A 34 9.24 -22.38 5.82
C LYS A 34 8.92 -23.05 7.15
N ASP A 35 9.93 -23.35 7.98
CA ASP A 35 9.71 -24.02 9.27
C ASP A 35 8.92 -23.12 10.25
N GLY A 36 8.95 -21.78 10.04
CA GLY A 36 8.12 -20.83 10.77
C GLY A 36 6.63 -20.89 10.43
N LEU A 37 6.25 -21.54 9.34
CA LEU A 37 4.84 -21.70 8.92
C LEU A 37 4.14 -22.90 9.58
N LYS A 38 4.81 -23.62 10.48
CA LYS A 38 4.22 -24.77 11.19
C LYS A 38 2.92 -24.44 11.94
N PRO A 39 2.77 -23.30 12.65
CA PRO A 39 1.51 -22.97 13.30
C PRO A 39 0.33 -22.84 12.32
N ASP A 40 0.55 -22.23 11.16
CA ASP A 40 -0.46 -22.13 10.11
C ASP A 40 -0.79 -23.50 9.54
N ALA A 41 0.22 -24.34 9.29
CA ALA A 41 0.01 -25.70 8.84
C ALA A 41 -0.86 -26.51 9.81
N GLU A 42 -0.57 -26.43 11.11
CA GLU A 42 -1.37 -27.10 12.14
C GLU A 42 -2.82 -26.59 12.19
N LYS A 43 -3.02 -25.26 12.03
CA LYS A 43 -4.36 -24.66 11.93
C LYS A 43 -5.15 -25.27 10.78
N PHE A 44 -4.56 -25.32 9.59
CA PHE A 44 -5.22 -25.82 8.40
C PHE A 44 -5.40 -27.34 8.41
N CYS A 45 -4.42 -28.10 8.92
CA CYS A 45 -4.54 -29.57 9.06
C CYS A 45 -5.70 -29.95 9.98
N LYS A 46 -5.90 -29.28 11.11
CA LYS A 46 -7.06 -29.47 12.00
C LYS A 46 -8.40 -29.22 11.31
N ARG A 47 -8.39 -28.52 10.18
CA ARG A 47 -9.58 -28.23 9.36
C ARG A 47 -9.69 -29.13 8.13
N GLY A 48 -8.82 -30.13 7.99
CA GLY A 48 -8.85 -31.13 6.91
C GLY A 48 -8.26 -30.61 5.58
N TYR A 49 -7.31 -29.68 5.64
CA TYR A 49 -6.49 -29.26 4.51
C TYR A 49 -5.09 -29.88 4.61
N ALA A 50 -4.53 -30.32 3.51
CA ALA A 50 -3.08 -30.45 3.42
C ALA A 50 -2.44 -29.05 3.34
N TYR A 51 -1.25 -28.89 3.89
CA TYR A 51 -0.52 -27.62 3.85
C TYR A 51 0.88 -27.84 3.29
N VAL A 52 1.28 -26.97 2.36
CA VAL A 52 2.59 -27.00 1.72
C VAL A 52 3.32 -25.69 2.04
N ALA A 53 4.43 -25.80 2.76
CA ALA A 53 5.33 -24.71 3.09
C ALA A 53 6.63 -24.85 2.30
N GLN A 54 7.03 -23.82 1.53
CA GLN A 54 8.22 -23.88 0.69
C GLN A 54 9.11 -22.64 0.87
N ASP A 55 10.42 -22.87 1.04
CA ASP A 55 11.44 -21.83 1.01
C ASP A 55 11.67 -21.33 -0.43
N PHE A 56 11.86 -20.03 -0.60
CA PHE A 56 12.28 -19.44 -1.88
C PHE A 56 13.62 -20.01 -2.34
N ARG A 57 13.87 -19.93 -3.64
CA ARG A 57 15.14 -20.27 -4.29
C ARG A 57 16.31 -19.57 -3.60
N GLY A 58 17.39 -20.32 -3.31
CA GLY A 58 18.59 -19.80 -2.64
C GLY A 58 18.38 -19.34 -1.20
N ARG A 59 17.21 -19.66 -0.58
CA ARG A 59 16.95 -19.35 0.82
C ARG A 59 16.90 -20.62 1.67
N PHE A 60 17.44 -20.51 2.89
CA PHE A 60 17.45 -21.55 3.92
C PHE A 60 17.87 -22.93 3.39
N LYS A 61 16.92 -23.85 3.22
CA LYS A 61 17.20 -25.23 2.77
C LYS A 61 16.99 -25.44 1.27
N SER A 62 16.47 -24.43 0.56
CA SER A 62 16.35 -24.47 -0.90
C SER A 62 17.69 -24.26 -1.57
N LYS A 63 17.89 -24.96 -2.70
CA LYS A 63 19.08 -24.83 -3.54
C LYS A 63 18.94 -23.63 -4.50
N GLY A 64 19.98 -23.39 -5.29
CA GLY A 64 20.08 -22.30 -6.26
C GLY A 64 20.66 -21.02 -5.67
N HIS A 65 20.78 -19.99 -6.50
CA HIS A 65 21.26 -18.69 -6.10
C HIS A 65 20.09 -17.74 -5.82
N HIS A 66 20.33 -16.72 -5.01
CA HIS A 66 19.38 -15.62 -4.85
C HIS A 66 19.15 -14.96 -6.21
N ALA A 67 17.93 -15.07 -6.71
CA ALA A 67 17.44 -14.22 -7.78
C ALA A 67 17.00 -12.86 -7.21
N ILE A 68 16.64 -11.93 -8.10
CA ILE A 68 15.92 -10.72 -7.69
C ILE A 68 14.64 -11.16 -7.02
N ILE A 69 14.42 -10.68 -5.79
CA ILE A 69 13.29 -11.10 -4.96
C ILE A 69 11.96 -10.88 -5.71
N PHE A 70 11.09 -11.88 -5.67
CA PHE A 70 9.79 -11.99 -6.35
C PHE A 70 9.82 -12.12 -7.88
N HIS A 71 10.93 -11.82 -8.56
CA HIS A 71 11.01 -11.83 -10.02
C HIS A 71 10.73 -13.23 -10.62
N ASN A 72 11.20 -14.28 -9.97
CA ASN A 72 10.99 -15.68 -10.39
C ASN A 72 9.68 -16.32 -9.87
N GLU A 73 8.80 -15.56 -9.26
CA GLU A 73 7.52 -16.06 -8.78
C GLU A 73 6.44 -16.06 -9.86
N GLY A 74 6.56 -15.15 -10.84
CA GLY A 74 5.57 -14.89 -11.87
C GLY A 74 5.89 -15.55 -13.23
N TRP A 75 5.84 -14.73 -14.27
CA TRP A 75 5.91 -15.15 -15.69
C TRP A 75 7.33 -15.04 -16.27
N THR A 76 8.31 -14.64 -15.49
CA THR A 76 9.72 -14.63 -15.88
C THR A 76 10.40 -15.93 -15.50
N ASN A 77 11.44 -16.32 -16.25
CA ASN A 77 12.22 -17.51 -15.93
C ASN A 77 13.20 -17.27 -14.77
N PRO A 78 13.33 -18.23 -13.85
CA PRO A 78 12.55 -19.48 -13.68
C PRO A 78 11.17 -19.22 -13.07
N HIS A 79 10.21 -20.15 -13.27
CA HIS A 79 8.80 -20.01 -12.85
C HIS A 79 8.51 -20.74 -11.52
N ASP A 80 9.24 -20.46 -10.47
CA ASP A 80 9.20 -21.20 -9.20
C ASP A 80 7.78 -21.30 -8.60
N GLY A 81 7.02 -20.20 -8.65
CA GLY A 81 5.64 -20.19 -8.15
C GLY A 81 4.74 -21.11 -8.93
N GLN A 82 4.78 -21.05 -10.27
CA GLN A 82 3.98 -21.91 -11.15
C GLN A 82 4.37 -23.39 -11.00
N ASP A 83 5.68 -23.68 -11.04
CA ASP A 83 6.19 -25.04 -10.95
C ASP A 83 5.79 -25.70 -9.63
N THR A 84 5.84 -24.94 -8.53
CA THR A 84 5.39 -25.41 -7.23
C THR A 84 3.91 -25.79 -7.25
N LEU A 85 3.04 -24.93 -7.80
CA LEU A 85 1.60 -25.21 -7.87
C LEU A 85 1.29 -26.39 -8.80
N LYS A 86 1.97 -26.52 -9.93
CA LYS A 86 1.85 -27.69 -10.83
C LYS A 86 2.28 -28.98 -10.13
N TRP A 87 3.39 -28.94 -9.40
CA TRP A 87 3.86 -30.09 -8.64
C TRP A 87 2.85 -30.52 -7.57
N VAL A 88 2.30 -29.57 -6.80
CA VAL A 88 1.28 -29.82 -5.79
C VAL A 88 0.03 -30.44 -6.41
N ALA A 89 -0.44 -29.91 -7.54
CA ALA A 89 -1.63 -30.41 -8.24
C ALA A 89 -1.49 -31.86 -8.72
N ALA A 90 -0.27 -32.30 -9.03
CA ALA A 90 0.03 -33.66 -9.50
C ALA A 90 0.16 -34.69 -8.35
N GLN A 91 0.12 -34.26 -7.10
CA GLN A 91 0.31 -35.18 -5.97
C GLN A 91 -0.94 -36.03 -5.68
N PRO A 92 -0.79 -37.35 -5.34
CA PRO A 92 -1.93 -38.22 -5.09
C PRO A 92 -2.75 -37.85 -3.84
N TRP A 93 -2.20 -37.04 -2.95
CA TRP A 93 -2.89 -36.50 -1.79
C TRP A 93 -3.62 -35.16 -2.06
N CYS A 94 -3.47 -34.56 -3.23
CA CYS A 94 -4.16 -33.34 -3.65
C CYS A 94 -5.45 -33.70 -4.40
N ASN A 95 -6.57 -33.08 -4.03
CA ASN A 95 -7.86 -33.26 -4.73
C ASN A 95 -8.06 -32.34 -5.94
N GLY A 96 -7.00 -31.67 -6.43
CA GLY A 96 -7.05 -30.72 -7.53
C GLY A 96 -7.54 -29.32 -7.16
N LYS A 97 -7.75 -29.04 -5.87
CA LYS A 97 -8.16 -27.71 -5.38
C LYS A 97 -7.08 -27.14 -4.45
N ILE A 98 -6.45 -26.08 -4.90
CA ILE A 98 -5.38 -25.40 -4.18
C ILE A 98 -5.85 -23.99 -3.80
N GLY A 99 -5.58 -23.60 -2.55
CA GLY A 99 -5.60 -22.21 -2.09
C GLY A 99 -4.19 -21.73 -1.80
N SER A 100 -3.92 -20.45 -1.96
CA SER A 100 -2.67 -19.83 -1.51
C SER A 100 -2.94 -18.82 -0.40
N THR A 101 -2.03 -18.71 0.58
CA THR A 101 -2.20 -17.80 1.71
C THR A 101 -0.88 -17.22 2.19
N GLY A 102 -0.95 -16.03 2.75
CA GLY A 102 0.15 -15.38 3.44
C GLY A 102 0.13 -13.86 3.32
N GLY A 103 0.89 -13.22 4.18
CA GLY A 103 0.98 -11.76 4.25
C GLY A 103 2.35 -11.22 3.85
N SER A 104 2.39 -9.93 3.50
CA SER A 104 3.62 -9.23 3.13
C SER A 104 4.33 -9.95 1.97
N ALA A 105 5.58 -10.34 2.11
CA ALA A 105 6.31 -11.09 1.09
C ALA A 105 5.56 -12.36 0.58
N LEU A 106 4.86 -13.07 1.47
CA LEU A 106 4.07 -14.24 1.07
C LEU A 106 2.79 -13.85 0.30
N GLY A 107 2.27 -12.65 0.52
CA GLY A 107 1.17 -12.06 -0.24
C GLY A 107 1.62 -11.59 -1.62
N ILE A 108 2.77 -10.95 -1.69
CA ILE A 108 3.40 -10.50 -2.95
C ILE A 108 3.65 -11.70 -3.87
N THR A 109 4.18 -12.80 -3.32
CA THR A 109 4.38 -14.06 -4.05
C THR A 109 3.08 -14.55 -4.71
N GLN A 110 1.95 -14.45 -4.01
CA GLN A 110 0.66 -14.85 -4.56
C GLN A 110 0.25 -13.96 -5.73
N ASN A 111 0.35 -12.63 -5.58
CA ASN A 111 0.05 -11.68 -6.65
C ASN A 111 0.90 -11.95 -7.90
N MET A 112 2.19 -12.23 -7.73
CA MET A 112 3.10 -12.55 -8.84
C MET A 112 2.78 -13.88 -9.51
N THR A 113 2.42 -14.90 -8.73
CA THR A 113 2.15 -16.26 -9.26
C THR A 113 0.77 -16.37 -9.93
N ALA A 114 -0.21 -15.61 -9.48
CA ALA A 114 -1.62 -15.74 -9.90
C ALA A 114 -1.85 -15.69 -11.42
N PRO A 115 -1.18 -14.82 -12.21
CA PRO A 115 -1.38 -14.76 -13.66
C PRO A 115 -0.95 -16.03 -14.42
N VAL A 116 -0.03 -16.81 -13.86
CA VAL A 116 0.53 -18.02 -14.47
C VAL A 116 0.12 -19.31 -13.75
N ALA A 117 -0.71 -19.18 -12.72
CA ALA A 117 -1.14 -20.32 -11.92
C ALA A 117 -1.92 -21.34 -12.74
N PRO A 118 -1.76 -22.67 -12.46
CA PRO A 118 -2.58 -23.69 -13.07
C PRO A 118 -4.04 -23.60 -12.59
N ASP A 119 -4.95 -24.22 -13.32
CA ASP A 119 -6.38 -24.27 -12.97
C ASP A 119 -6.68 -24.84 -11.59
N ALA A 120 -5.76 -25.59 -11.04
CA ALA A 120 -5.86 -26.12 -9.69
C ALA A 120 -5.86 -25.03 -8.60
N LEU A 121 -5.27 -23.85 -8.84
CA LEU A 121 -5.40 -22.70 -7.93
C LEU A 121 -6.83 -22.17 -8.04
N LYS A 122 -7.60 -22.29 -6.96
CA LYS A 122 -9.03 -21.96 -6.89
C LYS A 122 -9.32 -20.74 -6.04
N ALA A 123 -8.41 -20.36 -5.13
CA ALA A 123 -8.60 -19.21 -4.25
C ALA A 123 -7.28 -18.68 -3.72
N GLN A 124 -7.24 -17.39 -3.40
CA GLN A 124 -6.11 -16.72 -2.78
C GLN A 124 -6.57 -15.98 -1.52
N PHE A 125 -5.66 -15.88 -0.54
CA PHE A 125 -5.84 -15.05 0.64
C PHE A 125 -4.60 -14.18 0.82
N VAL A 126 -4.66 -12.99 0.25
CA VAL A 126 -3.53 -12.05 0.13
C VAL A 126 -3.64 -10.99 1.21
N VAL A 127 -2.66 -10.90 2.10
CA VAL A 127 -2.67 -9.97 3.21
C VAL A 127 -1.53 -8.95 3.05
N VAL A 128 -1.82 -7.66 3.15
CA VAL A 128 -0.85 -6.56 3.18
C VAL A 128 0.28 -6.70 2.14
N ALA A 129 -0.11 -6.75 0.87
CA ALA A 129 0.81 -6.97 -0.24
C ALA A 129 0.60 -5.95 -1.36
N TYR A 130 1.70 -5.55 -2.00
CA TYR A 130 1.61 -4.71 -3.19
C TYR A 130 1.27 -5.52 -4.46
N SER A 131 0.80 -4.81 -5.47
CA SER A 131 0.56 -5.32 -6.83
C SER A 131 1.54 -4.75 -7.86
N ASP A 132 2.21 -3.64 -7.58
CA ASP A 132 3.25 -3.07 -8.43
C ASP A 132 4.50 -2.79 -7.58
N MET A 133 5.59 -3.50 -7.90
CA MET A 133 6.84 -3.36 -7.17
C MET A 133 7.42 -1.95 -7.29
N TYR A 134 7.29 -1.29 -8.45
CA TYR A 134 7.81 0.06 -8.63
C TYR A 134 7.11 1.07 -7.73
N SER A 135 5.84 1.34 -7.99
CA SER A 135 5.12 2.47 -7.37
C SER A 135 4.73 2.23 -5.91
N GLN A 136 4.65 0.97 -5.47
CA GLN A 136 4.19 0.61 -4.14
C GLN A 136 5.27 -0.07 -3.28
N GLY A 137 6.28 -0.66 -3.90
CA GLY A 137 7.40 -1.32 -3.23
C GLY A 137 8.65 -0.46 -3.17
N ALA A 138 9.17 -0.02 -4.33
CA ALA A 138 10.48 0.61 -4.45
C ALA A 138 10.47 2.13 -4.54
N TYR A 139 9.60 2.72 -5.38
CA TYR A 139 9.60 4.14 -5.75
C TYR A 139 8.23 4.79 -5.68
N GLN A 140 7.79 5.18 -4.51
CA GLN A 140 6.53 5.95 -4.39
C GLN A 140 6.75 7.37 -4.91
N GLY A 141 5.93 7.78 -5.88
CA GLY A 141 6.07 9.11 -6.52
C GLY A 141 7.48 9.36 -7.11
N GLY A 142 8.19 8.31 -7.54
CA GLY A 142 9.57 8.39 -8.04
C GLY A 142 10.64 8.58 -6.96
N ALA A 143 10.28 8.67 -5.68
CA ALA A 143 11.21 8.72 -4.56
C ALA A 143 11.46 7.32 -4.00
N PHE A 144 12.71 6.91 -3.84
CA PHE A 144 13.09 5.58 -3.37
C PHE A 144 12.71 5.39 -1.89
N ARG A 145 12.07 4.27 -1.57
CA ARG A 145 11.60 3.92 -0.23
C ARG A 145 12.70 3.27 0.61
N THR A 146 13.70 4.06 0.98
CA THR A 146 14.89 3.63 1.72
C THR A 146 14.54 2.93 3.01
N GLY A 147 13.67 3.53 3.83
CA GLY A 147 13.26 2.99 5.13
C GLY A 147 12.65 1.59 5.02
N LEU A 148 11.89 1.32 3.96
CA LEU A 148 11.34 0.00 3.71
C LEU A 148 12.39 -0.96 3.14
N LEU A 149 12.94 -0.65 1.96
CA LEU A 149 13.69 -1.63 1.19
C LEU A 149 15.06 -1.95 1.80
N GLU A 150 15.85 -0.94 2.16
CA GLU A 150 17.19 -1.21 2.69
C GLU A 150 17.13 -1.94 4.03
N ASN A 151 16.24 -1.50 4.93
CA ASN A 151 16.11 -2.15 6.24
C ASN A 151 15.60 -3.58 6.11
N TRP A 152 14.61 -3.82 5.25
CA TRP A 152 14.07 -5.15 5.04
C TRP A 152 15.06 -6.09 4.35
N LEU A 153 15.73 -5.64 3.28
CA LEU A 153 16.76 -6.43 2.59
C LEU A 153 17.92 -6.77 3.52
N LYS A 154 18.36 -5.80 4.33
CA LYS A 154 19.41 -6.01 5.34
C LYS A 154 18.98 -7.02 6.40
N ALA A 155 17.80 -6.86 6.97
CA ALA A 155 17.26 -7.75 8.01
C ALA A 155 17.08 -9.20 7.52
N THR A 156 16.81 -9.37 6.23
CA THR A 156 16.61 -10.67 5.59
C THR A 156 17.85 -11.25 4.93
N GLY A 157 18.98 -10.51 4.90
CA GLY A 157 20.22 -10.95 4.26
C GLY A 157 20.13 -11.03 2.73
N MET A 158 19.32 -10.16 2.10
CA MET A 158 19.08 -10.14 0.65
C MET A 158 19.57 -8.84 -0.02
N THR A 159 20.51 -8.11 0.59
CA THR A 159 20.85 -6.74 0.18
C THR A 159 21.56 -6.68 -1.17
N ASP A 160 22.63 -7.46 -1.36
CA ASP A 160 23.64 -7.21 -2.39
C ASP A 160 23.08 -7.10 -3.81
N VAL A 161 22.44 -8.15 -4.30
CA VAL A 161 21.90 -8.18 -5.67
C VAL A 161 20.66 -7.29 -5.78
N ASN A 162 19.74 -7.39 -4.82
CA ASN A 162 18.45 -6.70 -4.88
C ASN A 162 18.59 -5.19 -4.83
N LEU A 163 19.31 -4.65 -3.83
CA LEU A 163 19.44 -3.21 -3.69
C LEU A 163 20.16 -2.60 -4.90
N LYS A 164 21.25 -3.22 -5.35
CA LYS A 164 21.99 -2.77 -6.55
C LYS A 164 21.08 -2.72 -7.78
N THR A 165 20.29 -3.76 -8.00
CA THR A 165 19.37 -3.84 -9.14
C THR A 165 18.29 -2.77 -9.03
N PHE A 166 17.60 -2.66 -7.89
CA PHE A 166 16.52 -1.69 -7.73
C PHE A 166 17.02 -0.25 -7.90
N VAL A 167 18.19 0.08 -7.37
CA VAL A 167 18.81 1.41 -7.51
C VAL A 167 19.23 1.70 -8.96
N SER A 168 19.57 0.68 -9.76
CA SER A 168 19.93 0.86 -11.18
C SER A 168 18.73 1.09 -12.09
N HIS A 169 17.50 0.89 -11.59
CA HIS A 169 16.24 1.11 -12.33
C HIS A 169 15.37 2.20 -11.65
N PRO A 170 15.83 3.49 -11.62
CA PRO A 170 15.07 4.55 -10.94
C PRO A 170 13.82 4.99 -11.71
N LYS A 171 13.68 4.61 -12.98
CA LYS A 171 12.52 4.86 -13.84
C LYS A 171 11.68 3.59 -13.98
N TYR A 172 10.39 3.76 -14.24
CA TYR A 172 9.51 2.65 -14.59
C TYR A 172 9.86 2.17 -16.01
N ASP A 173 10.64 1.12 -16.10
CA ASP A 173 11.12 0.47 -17.33
C ASP A 173 10.65 -1.00 -17.42
N ASP A 174 11.13 -1.72 -18.44
CA ASP A 174 10.72 -3.11 -18.71
C ASP A 174 11.01 -4.06 -17.53
N PHE A 175 12.04 -3.78 -16.73
CA PHE A 175 12.34 -4.55 -15.51
C PHE A 175 11.15 -4.51 -14.53
N TRP A 176 10.53 -3.34 -14.32
CA TRP A 176 9.41 -3.21 -13.43
C TRP A 176 8.10 -3.75 -14.00
N VAL A 177 7.94 -3.73 -15.35
CA VAL A 177 6.80 -4.38 -16.02
C VAL A 177 6.75 -5.87 -15.69
N GLU A 178 7.91 -6.53 -15.61
CA GLU A 178 8.03 -7.94 -15.21
C GLU A 178 7.67 -8.20 -13.74
N MET A 179 7.56 -7.15 -12.93
CA MET A 179 7.21 -7.22 -11.50
C MET A 179 5.90 -6.47 -11.20
N ASN A 180 5.05 -6.27 -12.22
CA ASN A 180 3.77 -5.61 -12.08
C ASN A 180 2.60 -6.53 -12.51
N PRO A 181 2.06 -7.36 -11.60
CA PRO A 181 0.92 -8.23 -11.90
C PRO A 181 -0.38 -7.49 -12.25
N GLU A 182 -0.51 -6.19 -12.00
CA GLU A 182 -1.67 -5.41 -12.47
C GLU A 182 -1.81 -5.50 -14.01
N THR A 183 -0.67 -5.54 -14.72
CA THR A 183 -0.63 -5.67 -16.20
C THR A 183 -1.06 -7.05 -16.70
N GLN A 184 -1.19 -8.04 -15.83
CA GLN A 184 -1.52 -9.42 -16.14
C GLN A 184 -2.87 -9.86 -15.55
N ALA A 185 -3.66 -8.92 -15.01
CA ALA A 185 -4.89 -9.22 -14.26
C ALA A 185 -5.87 -10.12 -15.03
N GLU A 186 -6.02 -9.94 -16.34
CA GLU A 186 -6.93 -10.74 -17.20
C GLU A 186 -6.61 -12.26 -17.19
N LYS A 187 -5.37 -12.63 -16.85
CA LYS A 187 -4.95 -14.03 -16.75
C LYS A 187 -5.26 -14.65 -15.39
N VAL A 188 -5.57 -13.84 -14.38
CA VAL A 188 -5.86 -14.33 -13.02
C VAL A 188 -7.26 -14.94 -12.98
N ARG A 189 -7.35 -16.24 -12.68
CA ARG A 189 -8.61 -16.99 -12.63
C ARG A 189 -9.08 -17.37 -11.22
N ALA A 190 -8.19 -17.29 -10.24
CA ALA A 190 -8.51 -17.58 -8.84
C ALA A 190 -8.96 -16.30 -8.13
N PRO A 191 -10.19 -16.25 -7.58
CA PRO A 191 -10.63 -15.11 -6.79
C PRO A 191 -9.81 -15.00 -5.51
N GLY A 192 -9.65 -13.76 -5.01
CA GLY A 192 -8.89 -13.49 -3.81
C GLY A 192 -9.62 -12.66 -2.77
N VAL A 193 -9.27 -12.87 -1.51
CA VAL A 193 -9.42 -11.85 -0.48
C VAL A 193 -8.15 -11.01 -0.45
N PHE A 194 -8.31 -9.69 -0.54
CA PHE A 194 -7.24 -8.71 -0.44
C PHE A 194 -7.43 -7.93 0.86
N LEU A 195 -6.64 -8.29 1.87
CA LEU A 195 -6.76 -7.75 3.22
C LEU A 195 -5.63 -6.76 3.48
N GLY A 196 -5.97 -5.51 3.81
CA GLY A 196 -5.02 -4.44 4.11
C GLY A 196 -5.41 -3.59 5.31
N GLY A 197 -4.55 -2.64 5.64
CA GLY A 197 -4.77 -1.67 6.71
C GLY A 197 -4.57 -0.24 6.23
N TRP A 198 -5.32 0.72 6.81
CA TRP A 198 -5.23 2.14 6.41
C TRP A 198 -3.83 2.75 6.60
N TYR A 199 -3.04 2.21 7.52
CA TYR A 199 -1.65 2.63 7.77
C TYR A 199 -0.64 1.58 7.31
N ASP A 200 -1.04 0.66 6.40
CA ASP A 200 -0.14 -0.35 5.86
C ASP A 200 0.73 0.23 4.74
N ILE A 201 2.00 -0.20 4.72
CA ILE A 201 2.99 0.20 3.71
C ILE A 201 2.62 -0.20 2.28
N PHE A 202 1.68 -1.13 2.11
CA PHE A 202 1.20 -1.65 0.82
C PHE A 202 -0.30 -1.41 0.61
N LEU A 203 -0.92 -0.50 1.39
CA LEU A 203 -2.35 -0.23 1.32
C LEU A 203 -2.86 -0.05 -0.11
N GLN A 204 -2.26 0.88 -0.88
CA GLN A 204 -2.75 1.15 -2.23
C GLN A 204 -2.56 -0.04 -3.17
N GLY A 205 -1.49 -0.83 -2.98
CA GLY A 205 -1.28 -2.06 -3.74
C GLY A 205 -2.29 -3.16 -3.41
N THR A 206 -2.67 -3.29 -2.14
CA THR A 206 -3.76 -4.19 -1.73
C THR A 206 -5.08 -3.80 -2.42
N ILE A 207 -5.41 -2.49 -2.44
CA ILE A 207 -6.59 -1.97 -3.12
C ILE A 207 -6.51 -2.19 -4.64
N ASN A 208 -5.36 -1.90 -5.25
CA ASN A 208 -5.15 -2.09 -6.68
C ASN A 208 -5.25 -3.57 -7.09
N SER A 209 -4.68 -4.50 -6.31
CA SER A 209 -4.83 -5.94 -6.55
C SER A 209 -6.30 -6.35 -6.60
N PHE A 210 -7.10 -5.85 -5.64
CA PHE A 210 -8.54 -6.10 -5.64
C PHE A 210 -9.19 -5.53 -6.89
N LEU A 211 -8.99 -4.24 -7.19
CA LEU A 211 -9.65 -3.56 -8.30
C LEU A 211 -9.33 -4.23 -9.63
N THR A 212 -8.05 -4.43 -9.93
CA THR A 212 -7.63 -4.99 -11.22
C THR A 212 -8.15 -6.41 -11.43
N ILE A 213 -8.11 -7.26 -10.40
CA ILE A 213 -8.57 -8.65 -10.53
C ILE A 213 -10.10 -8.75 -10.45
N HIS A 214 -10.75 -7.93 -9.59
CA HIS A 214 -12.20 -7.94 -9.47
C HIS A 214 -12.88 -7.44 -10.75
N GLU A 215 -12.34 -6.40 -11.38
CA GLU A 215 -12.91 -5.77 -12.56
C GLU A 215 -12.47 -6.44 -13.87
N HIS A 216 -11.17 -6.82 -13.96
CA HIS A 216 -10.56 -7.27 -15.22
C HIS A 216 -10.03 -8.71 -15.15
N GLY A 217 -10.12 -9.39 -14.03
CA GLY A 217 -9.69 -10.78 -13.89
C GLY A 217 -10.35 -11.71 -14.90
N GLY A 218 -9.72 -12.87 -15.13
CA GLY A 218 -10.24 -13.92 -15.98
C GLY A 218 -11.51 -14.58 -15.43
N GLU A 219 -12.06 -15.50 -16.20
CA GLU A 219 -13.22 -16.30 -15.79
C GLU A 219 -12.92 -17.04 -14.48
N GLY A 220 -13.77 -16.84 -13.48
CA GLY A 220 -13.58 -17.40 -12.12
C GLY A 220 -13.16 -16.38 -11.08
N ALA A 221 -12.38 -15.33 -11.44
CA ALA A 221 -11.96 -14.28 -10.52
C ALA A 221 -12.81 -13.01 -10.61
N ARG A 222 -13.17 -12.61 -11.84
CA ARG A 222 -13.95 -11.39 -12.09
C ARG A 222 -15.25 -11.38 -11.31
N GLY A 223 -15.51 -10.29 -10.57
CA GLY A 223 -16.69 -10.10 -9.74
C GLY A 223 -16.73 -10.94 -8.46
N LYS A 224 -15.70 -11.77 -8.18
CA LYS A 224 -15.72 -12.71 -7.05
C LYS A 224 -14.70 -12.44 -5.96
N CYS A 225 -13.87 -11.42 -6.11
CA CYS A 225 -12.88 -11.02 -5.11
C CYS A 225 -13.53 -10.29 -3.92
N ARG A 226 -12.79 -10.20 -2.83
CA ARG A 226 -13.16 -9.43 -1.63
C ARG A 226 -12.03 -8.47 -1.25
N LEU A 227 -12.39 -7.23 -0.93
CA LEU A 227 -11.51 -6.23 -0.33
C LEU A 227 -11.86 -6.07 1.13
N VAL A 228 -10.87 -6.12 2.02
CA VAL A 228 -11.06 -5.89 3.46
C VAL A 228 -9.99 -4.95 3.96
N ILE A 229 -10.35 -3.72 4.38
CA ILE A 229 -9.39 -2.74 4.89
C ILE A 229 -9.73 -2.36 6.33
N GLY A 230 -8.82 -2.67 7.26
CA GLY A 230 -8.96 -2.37 8.69
C GLY A 230 -8.12 -1.19 9.16
N PRO A 231 -8.30 -0.72 10.40
CA PRO A 231 -7.55 0.40 10.97
C PRO A 231 -6.24 -0.08 11.61
N PHE A 232 -5.33 -0.62 10.80
CA PHE A 232 -4.03 -1.13 11.25
C PHE A 232 -2.91 -0.79 10.25
N GLY A 233 -1.66 -1.00 10.65
CA GLY A 233 -0.47 -0.83 9.83
C GLY A 233 0.30 -2.14 9.68
N HIS A 234 1.50 -2.10 9.06
CA HIS A 234 2.36 -3.27 8.85
C HIS A 234 3.06 -3.77 10.12
N GLY A 235 2.53 -3.42 11.27
CA GLY A 235 3.03 -3.74 12.60
C GLY A 235 2.12 -3.11 13.66
N ASN A 236 2.66 -2.94 14.87
CA ASN A 236 1.88 -2.42 15.99
C ASN A 236 1.79 -0.89 15.97
N MET A 237 0.58 -0.37 15.93
CA MET A 237 0.29 1.04 16.19
C MET A 237 0.15 1.26 17.70
N THR A 238 0.82 2.26 18.24
CA THR A 238 0.92 2.45 19.70
C THR A 238 0.17 3.67 20.22
N GLU A 239 -0.08 4.69 19.40
CA GLU A 239 -0.59 5.98 19.86
C GLU A 239 -2.12 6.04 19.88
N LEU A 240 -2.79 5.62 18.80
CA LEU A 240 -4.25 5.49 18.79
C LEU A 240 -4.65 4.02 18.79
N LYS A 241 -5.55 3.65 19.67
CA LYS A 241 -6.11 2.29 19.76
C LYS A 241 -7.58 2.34 19.38
N TYR A 242 -7.89 1.79 18.21
CA TYR A 242 -9.27 1.66 17.77
C TYR A 242 -10.07 0.67 18.63
N PRO A 243 -11.38 0.86 18.78
CA PRO A 243 -12.23 -0.01 19.59
C PRO A 243 -12.14 -1.50 19.20
N PRO A 244 -12.48 -2.43 20.12
CA PRO A 244 -12.35 -3.89 19.88
C PRO A 244 -13.13 -4.42 18.67
N ASN A 245 -14.17 -3.73 18.21
CA ASN A 245 -14.90 -4.08 16.99
C ASN A 245 -14.01 -3.99 15.72
N SER A 246 -12.94 -3.21 15.75
CA SER A 246 -11.97 -3.13 14.65
C SER A 246 -11.31 -4.48 14.34
N GLY A 247 -11.18 -5.34 15.34
CA GLY A 247 -10.66 -6.70 15.21
C GLY A 247 -11.67 -7.72 14.67
N LYS A 248 -12.97 -7.42 14.71
CA LYS A 248 -14.03 -8.35 14.25
C LYS A 248 -14.19 -8.24 12.73
N GLY A 249 -14.78 -7.63 12.01
CA GLY A 249 -14.89 -7.51 10.56
C GLY A 249 -15.72 -8.61 9.90
N PRO A 250 -15.71 -8.67 8.55
CA PRO A 250 -16.50 -9.63 7.79
C PRO A 250 -15.96 -11.07 7.93
N ALA A 251 -16.80 -12.07 7.58
CA ALA A 251 -16.41 -13.48 7.64
C ALA A 251 -15.26 -13.80 6.67
N CYS A 252 -15.24 -13.18 5.48
CA CYS A 252 -14.16 -13.35 4.51
C CYS A 252 -12.78 -12.87 5.00
N ARG A 253 -12.72 -12.11 6.11
CA ARG A 253 -11.46 -11.77 6.79
C ARG A 253 -10.78 -12.97 7.43
N ASN A 254 -11.51 -14.06 7.66
CA ASN A 254 -10.98 -15.31 8.17
C ASN A 254 -10.59 -16.21 6.98
N ASP A 255 -9.31 -16.59 6.90
CA ASP A 255 -8.79 -17.42 5.81
C ASP A 255 -9.41 -18.83 5.76
N VAL A 256 -9.75 -19.40 6.92
CA VAL A 256 -10.42 -20.72 6.97
C VAL A 256 -11.84 -20.63 6.41
N ASP A 257 -12.61 -19.60 6.77
CA ASP A 257 -13.98 -19.43 6.29
C ASP A 257 -13.99 -19.17 4.78
N TRP A 258 -13.03 -18.38 4.27
CA TRP A 258 -12.82 -18.15 2.85
C TRP A 258 -12.51 -19.45 2.09
N PHE A 259 -11.57 -20.27 2.60
CA PHE A 259 -11.21 -21.51 1.94
C PHE A 259 -12.27 -22.61 2.13
N ASP A 260 -12.97 -22.68 3.24
CA ASP A 260 -14.11 -23.58 3.41
C ASP A 260 -15.22 -23.28 2.39
N PHE A 261 -15.48 -21.99 2.12
CA PHE A 261 -16.41 -21.57 1.07
C PHE A 261 -15.88 -21.93 -0.33
N THR A 262 -14.64 -21.53 -0.67
CA THR A 262 -14.13 -21.61 -2.05
C THR A 262 -13.62 -22.99 -2.45
N LEU A 263 -12.94 -23.72 -1.55
CA LEU A 263 -12.32 -25.01 -1.87
C LEU A 263 -13.21 -26.19 -1.50
N LYS A 264 -14.00 -26.09 -0.43
CA LYS A 264 -14.87 -27.18 0.02
C LYS A 264 -16.34 -26.98 -0.38
N GLY A 265 -16.73 -25.79 -0.86
CA GLY A 265 -18.11 -25.47 -1.23
C GLY A 265 -19.05 -25.43 -0.02
N LYS A 266 -18.54 -25.16 1.18
CA LYS A 266 -19.38 -25.01 2.37
C LYS A 266 -20.16 -23.71 2.32
N ALA A 267 -21.45 -23.77 2.50
CA ALA A 267 -22.28 -22.58 2.72
C ALA A 267 -21.90 -21.95 4.08
N ASN A 268 -21.45 -20.70 4.04
CA ASN A 268 -21.16 -19.89 5.21
C ASN A 268 -21.46 -18.40 4.92
N GLU A 269 -21.22 -17.51 5.86
CA GLU A 269 -21.55 -16.10 5.75
C GLU A 269 -20.86 -15.39 4.57
N VAL A 270 -19.67 -15.85 4.15
CA VAL A 270 -18.90 -15.33 3.00
C VAL A 270 -19.74 -15.28 1.71
N ALA A 271 -20.68 -16.23 1.54
CA ALA A 271 -21.51 -16.33 0.35
C ALA A 271 -22.40 -15.10 0.13
N ASN A 272 -22.81 -14.44 1.22
CA ASN A 272 -23.76 -13.33 1.22
C ASN A 272 -23.09 -11.97 1.42
N GLU A 273 -21.76 -11.94 1.56
CA GLU A 273 -21.03 -10.71 1.80
C GLU A 273 -20.85 -9.88 0.51
N LYS A 274 -20.94 -8.57 0.67
CA LYS A 274 -20.58 -7.61 -0.37
C LYS A 274 -19.09 -7.74 -0.72
N PRO A 275 -18.65 -7.27 -1.91
CA PRO A 275 -17.25 -7.39 -2.33
C PRO A 275 -16.29 -6.51 -1.53
N VAL A 276 -16.76 -5.40 -0.94
CA VAL A 276 -15.91 -4.42 -0.26
C VAL A 276 -16.33 -4.25 1.18
N HIS A 277 -15.37 -4.36 2.09
CA HIS A 277 -15.54 -4.12 3.52
C HIS A 277 -14.38 -3.23 4.01
N TYR A 278 -14.71 -2.14 4.69
CA TYR A 278 -13.71 -1.24 5.21
C TYR A 278 -14.12 -0.63 6.55
N TYR A 279 -13.12 -0.33 7.35
CA TYR A 279 -13.35 0.32 8.64
C TYR A 279 -13.34 1.83 8.47
N VAL A 280 -14.44 2.49 8.81
CA VAL A 280 -14.54 3.95 8.84
C VAL A 280 -13.95 4.42 10.16
N MET A 281 -12.77 5.02 10.10
CA MET A 281 -12.07 5.55 11.28
C MET A 281 -12.68 6.86 11.75
N ALA A 282 -12.52 7.18 13.03
CA ALA A 282 -12.75 8.48 13.64
C ALA A 282 -11.89 8.60 14.90
N ASP A 283 -11.98 9.68 15.66
CA ASP A 283 -11.28 9.78 16.94
C ASP A 283 -11.67 8.62 17.89
N PRO A 284 -10.75 7.69 18.18
CA PRO A 284 -11.06 6.57 19.08
C PRO A 284 -11.12 6.98 20.56
N THR A 285 -10.74 8.20 20.90
CA THR A 285 -10.79 8.73 22.28
C THR A 285 -12.12 9.44 22.58
N ASP A 286 -12.89 9.81 21.56
CA ASP A 286 -14.22 10.38 21.66
C ASP A 286 -15.29 9.27 21.50
N LYS A 287 -16.01 8.96 22.59
CA LYS A 287 -17.07 7.95 22.57
C LYS A 287 -18.30 8.37 21.74
N SER A 288 -18.43 9.66 21.44
CA SER A 288 -19.51 10.22 20.61
C SER A 288 -19.12 10.33 19.13
N ALA A 289 -17.89 9.94 18.77
CA ALA A 289 -17.40 9.97 17.39
C ALA A 289 -18.34 9.19 16.45
N PRO A 290 -18.72 9.76 15.30
CA PRO A 290 -19.68 9.14 14.39
C PRO A 290 -19.10 7.98 13.56
N GLY A 291 -17.81 7.67 13.71
CA GLY A 291 -17.11 6.58 13.01
C GLY A 291 -16.81 5.39 13.91
N ASN A 292 -15.68 4.74 13.66
CA ASN A 292 -15.19 3.56 14.36
C ASN A 292 -16.09 2.32 14.19
N TYR A 293 -16.50 2.06 12.96
CA TYR A 293 -17.32 0.90 12.58
C TYR A 293 -16.94 0.34 11.21
N TRP A 294 -17.32 -0.92 10.95
CA TRP A 294 -17.20 -1.55 9.65
C TRP A 294 -18.36 -1.15 8.73
N ARG A 295 -18.02 -0.77 7.50
CA ARG A 295 -18.97 -0.53 6.40
C ARG A 295 -18.70 -1.53 5.28
N ASN A 296 -19.75 -1.87 4.53
CA ASN A 296 -19.65 -2.64 3.31
C ASN A 296 -20.15 -1.83 2.11
N ALA A 297 -19.63 -2.13 0.92
CA ALA A 297 -20.03 -1.48 -0.32
C ALA A 297 -19.98 -2.48 -1.50
N ASP A 298 -20.64 -2.11 -2.59
CA ASP A 298 -20.67 -2.92 -3.81
C ASP A 298 -19.42 -2.67 -4.68
N HIS A 299 -18.75 -1.54 -4.51
CA HIS A 299 -17.52 -1.17 -5.23
C HIS A 299 -16.60 -0.30 -4.35
N TRP A 300 -15.34 -0.18 -4.77
CA TRP A 300 -14.36 0.73 -4.21
C TRP A 300 -13.85 1.70 -5.29
N PRO A 301 -13.67 3.01 -5.02
CA PRO A 301 -14.16 3.68 -3.81
C PRO A 301 -15.70 3.74 -3.79
N PRO A 302 -16.32 3.91 -2.62
CA PRO A 302 -17.77 4.21 -2.56
C PRO A 302 -18.05 5.58 -3.17
N ASP A 303 -19.30 5.84 -3.51
CA ASP A 303 -19.72 7.12 -4.06
C ASP A 303 -19.34 8.27 -3.14
N ALA A 304 -18.66 9.26 -3.70
CA ALA A 304 -18.18 10.43 -2.97
C ALA A 304 -18.10 11.66 -3.88
N THR A 305 -18.28 12.84 -3.32
CA THR A 305 -18.06 14.10 -4.03
C THR A 305 -16.63 14.58 -3.82
N VAL A 306 -15.86 14.68 -4.89
CA VAL A 306 -14.50 15.22 -4.80
C VAL A 306 -14.56 16.73 -4.56
N THR A 307 -14.19 17.14 -3.34
CA THR A 307 -14.17 18.53 -2.90
C THR A 307 -12.74 19.05 -2.83
N SER A 308 -12.51 20.21 -3.43
CA SER A 308 -11.20 20.88 -3.41
C SER A 308 -11.08 21.81 -2.22
N PHE A 309 -10.01 21.64 -1.44
CA PHE A 309 -9.62 22.55 -0.37
C PHE A 309 -8.36 23.30 -0.80
N TYR A 310 -8.47 24.60 -0.98
CA TYR A 310 -7.41 25.47 -1.52
C TYR A 310 -6.49 26.00 -0.42
N LEU A 311 -5.19 26.03 -0.74
CA LEU A 311 -4.17 26.62 0.12
C LEU A 311 -4.25 28.15 0.02
N HIS A 312 -4.13 28.85 1.16
CA HIS A 312 -4.22 30.32 1.23
C HIS A 312 -3.01 30.95 1.93
N PRO A 313 -2.69 32.24 1.66
CA PRO A 313 -1.49 32.93 2.14
C PRO A 313 -1.26 32.85 3.65
N GLU A 314 -2.34 32.95 4.43
CA GLU A 314 -2.28 33.01 5.90
C GLU A 314 -2.15 31.64 6.57
N GLY A 315 -1.87 30.58 5.80
CA GLY A 315 -1.87 29.21 6.31
C GLY A 315 -3.29 28.65 6.51
N LYS A 316 -4.28 29.23 5.83
CA LYS A 316 -5.65 28.72 5.83
C LYS A 316 -5.86 27.69 4.73
N LEU A 317 -6.77 26.77 4.98
CA LEU A 317 -7.25 25.76 4.06
C LEU A 317 -8.76 25.96 3.88
N LEU A 318 -9.22 26.33 2.69
CA LEU A 318 -10.60 26.73 2.44
C LEU A 318 -11.22 25.97 1.27
N ALA A 319 -12.48 25.60 1.39
CA ALA A 319 -13.28 25.00 0.31
C ALA A 319 -13.82 26.05 -0.69
N ASP A 320 -13.10 27.14 -0.92
CA ASP A 320 -13.44 28.20 -1.87
C ASP A 320 -12.21 28.56 -2.72
N ALA A 321 -12.40 28.49 -4.05
CA ALA A 321 -11.36 28.82 -5.02
C ALA A 321 -11.23 30.32 -5.30
N LYS A 322 -12.14 31.15 -4.79
CA LYS A 322 -12.14 32.60 -5.08
C LYS A 322 -11.03 33.31 -4.30
N GLN A 323 -9.80 33.17 -4.79
CA GLN A 323 -8.68 33.96 -4.35
C GLN A 323 -8.59 35.25 -5.19
N THR A 324 -8.59 36.36 -4.53
CA THR A 324 -8.25 37.64 -5.14
C THR A 324 -6.78 37.96 -4.83
N GLY A 325 -5.90 37.93 -5.84
CA GLY A 325 -4.53 38.33 -5.70
C GLY A 325 -3.48 37.24 -5.91
N GLU A 326 -2.21 37.64 -5.83
CA GLU A 326 -1.06 36.75 -5.88
C GLU A 326 -0.76 36.19 -4.47
N GLY A 327 -0.35 34.93 -4.39
CA GLY A 327 0.05 34.29 -3.14
C GLY A 327 1.03 33.17 -3.37
N SER A 328 2.09 33.15 -2.59
CA SER A 328 3.06 32.05 -2.53
C SER A 328 3.77 32.04 -1.18
N LYS A 329 4.31 30.89 -0.82
CA LYS A 329 5.24 30.74 0.31
C LYS A 329 6.46 29.97 -0.13
N SER A 330 7.64 30.46 0.26
CA SER A 330 8.92 29.80 0.00
C SER A 330 9.52 29.27 1.31
N TYR A 331 10.28 28.19 1.18
CA TYR A 331 11.07 27.62 2.27
C TYR A 331 12.39 27.06 1.72
N LYS A 332 13.36 26.87 2.61
CA LYS A 332 14.65 26.27 2.25
C LYS A 332 14.64 24.80 2.64
N TYR A 333 14.89 23.91 1.67
CA TYR A 333 15.10 22.50 1.91
C TYR A 333 16.60 22.18 1.86
N ASP A 334 17.13 21.73 2.99
CA ASP A 334 18.51 21.26 3.15
C ASP A 334 18.52 19.73 3.23
N PRO A 335 19.03 19.00 2.21
CA PRO A 335 19.11 17.54 2.25
C PRO A 335 19.94 16.96 3.40
N ALA A 336 20.84 17.75 3.99
CA ALA A 336 21.60 17.33 5.16
C ALA A 336 20.77 17.38 6.47
N LYS A 337 19.61 18.04 6.45
CA LYS A 337 18.70 18.19 7.59
C LYS A 337 17.25 17.87 7.19
N PRO A 338 16.99 16.69 6.62
CA PRO A 338 15.67 16.37 6.09
C PRO A 338 14.59 16.40 7.17
N VAL A 339 13.35 16.63 6.75
CA VAL A 339 12.17 16.47 7.62
C VAL A 339 12.08 15.01 8.05
N PRO A 340 12.04 14.74 9.37
CA PRO A 340 11.99 13.36 9.85
C PRO A 340 10.65 12.69 9.57
N THR A 341 10.69 11.39 9.31
CA THR A 341 9.50 10.56 9.29
C THR A 341 8.96 10.37 10.71
N VAL A 342 7.69 10.68 10.91
CA VAL A 342 6.96 10.46 12.17
C VAL A 342 5.62 9.83 11.82
N GLY A 343 5.47 8.54 12.13
CA GLY A 343 4.25 7.80 11.84
C GLY A 343 3.94 7.60 10.34
N GLY A 344 2.68 7.37 10.03
CA GLY A 344 2.20 7.06 8.69
C GLY A 344 2.38 5.59 8.31
N ALA A 345 2.37 5.31 7.00
CA ALA A 345 2.50 3.97 6.45
C ALA A 345 3.98 3.56 6.36
N GLU A 346 4.56 3.16 7.50
CA GLU A 346 5.94 2.77 7.68
C GLU A 346 6.10 1.31 8.12
N LEU A 347 7.33 0.76 7.97
CA LEU A 347 7.73 -0.54 8.49
C LEU A 347 8.55 -0.33 9.76
N GLY A 348 8.08 -0.84 10.90
CA GLY A 348 8.82 -0.76 12.16
C GLY A 348 7.97 -0.38 13.37
N ALA A 349 8.57 0.28 14.35
CA ALA A 349 7.93 0.56 15.64
C ALA A 349 7.15 1.89 15.70
N ASP A 350 7.43 2.82 14.78
CA ASP A 350 6.86 4.19 14.81
C ASP A 350 5.87 4.41 13.66
N ILE A 351 4.84 3.57 13.61
CA ILE A 351 3.86 3.51 12.54
C ILE A 351 2.49 4.06 12.94
N GLY A 352 1.67 4.32 11.94
CA GLY A 352 0.27 4.71 12.12
C GLY A 352 0.08 6.19 12.46
N PRO A 353 -1.07 6.54 13.05
CA PRO A 353 -1.38 7.92 13.39
C PRO A 353 -0.49 8.42 14.53
N LYS A 354 0.39 9.36 14.20
CA LYS A 354 1.34 10.00 15.14
C LYS A 354 1.21 11.51 15.12
N ASP A 355 1.50 12.14 16.24
CA ASP A 355 1.41 13.58 16.42
C ASP A 355 2.51 14.33 15.64
N GLN A 356 2.12 15.17 14.71
CA GLN A 356 2.99 15.90 13.80
C GLN A 356 3.45 17.26 14.30
N ARG A 357 2.98 17.75 15.45
CA ARG A 357 3.29 19.13 15.95
C ARG A 357 4.78 19.45 15.95
N LYS A 358 5.64 18.48 16.28
CA LYS A 358 7.09 18.65 16.28
C LYS A 358 7.67 18.81 14.86
N VAL A 359 7.08 18.13 13.88
CA VAL A 359 7.44 18.26 12.46
C VAL A 359 6.91 19.59 11.91
N GLU A 360 5.68 19.94 12.23
CA GLU A 360 4.99 21.15 11.75
C GLU A 360 5.63 22.45 12.25
N SER A 361 6.38 22.40 13.36
CA SER A 361 7.09 23.58 13.92
C SER A 361 8.38 23.93 13.19
N ARG A 362 8.78 23.17 12.16
CA ARG A 362 9.99 23.42 11.36
C ARG A 362 9.72 24.52 10.33
N ASP A 363 10.75 25.32 10.03
CA ASP A 363 10.70 26.40 9.03
C ASP A 363 10.62 25.87 7.57
N ASP A 364 10.97 24.59 7.35
CA ASP A 364 10.90 23.91 6.05
C ASP A 364 9.60 23.09 5.86
N VAL A 365 8.58 23.36 6.68
CA VAL A 365 7.25 22.75 6.59
C VAL A 365 6.19 23.84 6.51
N LEU A 366 5.47 23.89 5.40
CA LEU A 366 4.32 24.79 5.22
C LEU A 366 3.06 24.11 5.75
N VAL A 367 2.30 24.82 6.57
CA VAL A 367 1.08 24.29 7.21
C VAL A 367 -0.13 25.12 6.81
N PHE A 368 -1.22 24.44 6.40
CA PHE A 368 -2.50 25.03 6.02
C PHE A 368 -3.63 24.32 6.76
N THR A 369 -4.51 25.07 7.41
CA THR A 369 -5.50 24.50 8.33
C THR A 369 -6.87 25.12 8.13
N THR A 370 -7.94 24.33 8.16
CA THR A 370 -9.32 24.84 8.16
C THR A 370 -9.66 25.54 9.48
N ASP A 371 -10.73 26.31 9.48
CA ASP A 371 -11.41 26.65 10.74
C ASP A 371 -11.90 25.37 11.43
N VAL A 372 -12.33 25.49 12.69
CA VAL A 372 -12.92 24.38 13.46
C VAL A 372 -14.17 23.86 12.73
N LEU A 373 -14.21 22.57 12.50
CA LEU A 373 -15.35 21.93 11.84
C LEU A 373 -16.61 22.05 12.70
N LYS A 374 -17.68 22.56 12.10
CA LYS A 374 -18.99 22.68 12.76
C LYS A 374 -19.78 21.39 12.71
N GLU A 375 -19.53 20.58 11.68
CA GLU A 375 -20.10 19.24 11.49
C GLU A 375 -18.98 18.27 11.12
N PRO A 376 -19.14 16.96 11.35
CA PRO A 376 -18.15 15.97 10.95
C PRO A 376 -18.07 15.88 9.42
N ILE A 377 -16.87 15.58 8.91
CA ILE A 377 -16.62 15.40 7.47
C ILE A 377 -15.98 14.02 7.27
N GLU A 378 -16.67 13.16 6.53
CA GLU A 378 -16.10 11.87 6.14
C GLU A 378 -15.31 11.99 4.83
N VAL A 379 -14.05 11.58 4.88
CA VAL A 379 -13.17 11.44 3.71
C VAL A 379 -12.93 9.95 3.47
N THR A 380 -13.48 9.42 2.38
CA THR A 380 -13.37 8.00 2.03
C THR A 380 -13.05 7.84 0.54
N GLY A 381 -11.86 7.31 0.24
CA GLY A 381 -11.37 7.11 -1.13
C GLY A 381 -9.93 7.58 -1.31
N ARG A 382 -9.50 7.71 -2.59
CA ARG A 382 -8.14 8.13 -2.95
C ARG A 382 -7.99 9.65 -2.88
N ILE A 383 -6.94 10.11 -2.23
CA ILE A 383 -6.66 11.52 -1.98
C ILE A 383 -5.51 11.97 -2.87
N THR A 384 -5.65 13.13 -3.48
CA THR A 384 -4.61 13.75 -4.30
C THR A 384 -4.43 15.21 -3.94
N ALA A 385 -3.20 15.73 -4.07
CA ALA A 385 -2.92 17.14 -3.94
C ALA A 385 -2.33 17.69 -5.25
N LYS A 386 -2.90 18.77 -5.74
CA LYS A 386 -2.38 19.51 -6.87
C LYS A 386 -1.62 20.72 -6.34
N LEU A 387 -0.31 20.73 -6.52
CA LEU A 387 0.55 21.84 -6.13
C LEU A 387 1.09 22.56 -7.38
N PHE A 388 1.12 23.88 -7.32
CA PHE A 388 1.86 24.71 -8.25
C PHE A 388 3.13 25.16 -7.56
N ILE A 389 4.30 24.80 -8.12
CA ILE A 389 5.58 24.94 -7.44
C ILE A 389 6.64 25.53 -8.35
N SER A 390 7.67 26.13 -7.76
CA SER A 390 8.96 26.37 -8.41
C SER A 390 10.10 26.05 -7.45
N SER A 391 11.29 25.86 -8.01
CA SER A 391 12.53 25.69 -7.27
C SER A 391 13.65 26.46 -7.96
N ASP A 392 14.68 26.86 -7.23
CA ASP A 392 15.94 27.36 -7.77
C ASP A 392 16.92 26.23 -8.15
N CYS A 393 16.51 24.98 -7.93
CA CYS A 393 17.26 23.78 -8.26
C CYS A 393 16.62 23.01 -9.43
N PRO A 394 17.42 22.21 -10.18
CA PRO A 394 16.91 21.45 -11.34
C PRO A 394 16.05 20.24 -10.95
N ASP A 395 16.12 19.80 -9.70
CA ASP A 395 15.26 18.75 -9.14
C ASP A 395 15.08 18.95 -7.64
N THR A 396 13.96 18.49 -7.11
CA THR A 396 13.63 18.48 -5.67
C THR A 396 12.41 17.59 -5.46
N ASP A 397 12.02 17.33 -4.21
CA ASP A 397 10.81 16.56 -3.91
C ASP A 397 9.76 17.46 -3.25
N PHE A 398 8.48 17.08 -3.39
CA PHE A 398 7.38 17.65 -2.61
C PHE A 398 6.61 16.54 -1.93
N THR A 399 6.46 16.69 -0.60
CA THR A 399 5.63 15.80 0.22
C THR A 399 4.38 16.53 0.65
N VAL A 400 3.28 15.80 0.77
CA VAL A 400 2.01 16.31 1.29
C VAL A 400 1.50 15.36 2.35
N LYS A 401 1.12 15.88 3.52
CA LYS A 401 0.48 15.13 4.59
C LYS A 401 -0.93 15.65 4.81
N LEU A 402 -1.90 14.74 4.92
CA LEU A 402 -3.23 15.03 5.44
C LEU A 402 -3.27 14.68 6.92
N ILE A 403 -3.79 15.58 7.74
CA ILE A 403 -3.68 15.53 9.19
C ILE A 403 -5.01 15.89 9.82
N ASP A 404 -5.40 15.18 10.85
CA ASP A 404 -6.54 15.47 11.72
C ASP A 404 -6.06 16.20 12.98
N VAL A 405 -6.47 17.46 13.13
CA VAL A 405 -6.12 18.28 14.31
C VAL A 405 -7.24 18.19 15.33
N TYR A 406 -6.94 17.60 16.44
CA TYR A 406 -7.85 17.36 17.58
C TYR A 406 -8.10 18.64 18.38
N PRO A 407 -9.21 18.73 19.13
CA PRO A 407 -9.49 19.90 19.98
C PRO A 407 -8.43 20.18 21.05
N ASP A 408 -7.71 19.17 21.50
CA ASP A 408 -6.59 19.30 22.46
C ASP A 408 -5.26 19.73 21.81
N GLY A 409 -5.26 19.94 20.49
CA GLY A 409 -4.12 20.38 19.71
C GLY A 409 -3.22 19.26 19.18
N ARG A 410 -3.47 17.98 19.50
CA ARG A 410 -2.78 16.87 18.83
C ARG A 410 -3.03 16.96 17.32
N SER A 411 -2.00 16.70 16.53
CA SER A 411 -2.01 16.83 15.06
C SER A 411 -1.70 15.47 14.45
N MET A 412 -2.73 14.63 14.28
CA MET A 412 -2.59 13.22 13.97
C MET A 412 -2.52 12.98 12.46
N ILE A 413 -1.43 12.37 11.97
CA ILE A 413 -1.30 12.04 10.55
C ILE A 413 -2.38 11.04 10.13
N VAL A 414 -3.05 11.32 9.00
CA VAL A 414 -4.04 10.43 8.37
C VAL A 414 -3.41 9.66 7.23
N THR A 415 -2.80 10.36 6.29
CA THR A 415 -2.07 9.77 5.15
C THR A 415 -1.09 10.79 4.59
N ASP A 416 -0.15 10.34 3.77
CA ASP A 416 0.84 11.18 3.13
C ASP A 416 1.25 10.66 1.75
N GLY A 417 1.85 11.54 0.97
CA GLY A 417 2.41 11.23 -0.33
C GLY A 417 3.65 12.05 -0.64
N ILE A 418 4.35 11.65 -1.69
CA ILE A 418 5.55 12.31 -2.21
C ILE A 418 5.53 12.29 -3.73
N LEU A 419 6.12 13.30 -4.36
CA LEU A 419 6.43 13.29 -5.78
C LEU A 419 7.79 13.97 -6.02
N ARG A 420 8.70 13.25 -6.68
CA ARG A 420 9.97 13.78 -7.15
C ARG A 420 9.75 14.59 -8.43
N ALA A 421 10.18 15.83 -8.45
CA ALA A 421 9.81 16.79 -9.48
C ALA A 421 10.20 16.37 -10.91
N ARG A 422 11.33 15.66 -11.08
CA ARG A 422 11.75 15.13 -12.38
C ARG A 422 10.75 14.13 -12.96
N PHE A 423 9.92 13.48 -12.13
CA PHE A 423 8.90 12.50 -12.53
C PHE A 423 7.48 13.06 -12.55
N ARG A 424 7.31 14.38 -12.47
CA ARG A 424 5.99 15.03 -12.44
C ARG A 424 5.09 14.71 -13.63
N GLU A 425 5.67 14.38 -14.79
CA GLU A 425 4.92 14.08 -16.02
C GLU A 425 4.81 12.58 -16.29
N SER A 426 5.84 11.80 -15.96
CA SER A 426 5.87 10.36 -16.19
C SER A 426 6.96 9.69 -15.35
N PHE A 427 6.70 8.49 -14.86
CA PHE A 427 7.72 7.65 -14.23
C PHE A 427 8.65 6.94 -15.23
N GLN A 428 8.30 6.93 -16.52
CA GLN A 428 9.12 6.34 -17.57
C GLN A 428 10.23 7.28 -18.08
N GLY A 429 10.10 8.58 -17.83
CA GLY A 429 11.04 9.59 -18.30
C GLY A 429 11.24 10.72 -17.31
N GLU A 430 12.47 11.21 -17.22
CA GLU A 430 12.85 12.30 -16.36
C GLU A 430 12.77 13.64 -17.11
N LYS A 431 12.21 14.65 -16.47
CA LYS A 431 12.23 16.04 -16.94
C LYS A 431 12.61 16.98 -15.80
N LEU A 432 13.83 17.49 -15.83
CA LEU A 432 14.32 18.44 -14.82
C LEU A 432 13.51 19.74 -14.81
N LEU A 433 13.56 20.44 -13.70
CA LEU A 433 12.98 21.77 -13.57
C LEU A 433 13.91 22.82 -14.20
N GLU A 434 13.32 23.87 -14.77
CA GLU A 434 14.00 25.12 -15.08
C GLU A 434 13.89 26.02 -13.83
N PRO A 435 15.02 26.49 -13.27
CA PRO A 435 15.00 27.31 -12.05
C PRO A 435 14.05 28.49 -12.13
N GLY A 436 13.18 28.64 -11.13
CA GLY A 436 12.19 29.70 -11.02
C GLY A 436 10.91 29.55 -11.85
N LYS A 437 10.86 28.61 -12.79
CA LYS A 437 9.64 28.34 -13.57
C LYS A 437 8.61 27.59 -12.74
N VAL A 438 7.34 27.98 -12.89
CA VAL A 438 6.23 27.34 -12.17
C VAL A 438 5.78 26.08 -12.90
N TYR A 439 5.60 24.98 -12.14
CA TYR A 439 5.12 23.69 -12.62
C TYR A 439 3.95 23.19 -11.79
N GLU A 440 3.07 22.43 -12.41
CA GLU A 440 2.03 21.65 -11.74
C GLU A 440 2.59 20.31 -11.28
N MET A 441 2.29 19.92 -10.04
CA MET A 441 2.61 18.60 -9.50
C MET A 441 1.35 17.97 -8.89
N ASN A 442 1.08 16.73 -9.24
CA ASN A 442 -0.04 15.94 -8.71
C ASN A 442 0.50 14.88 -7.75
N VAL A 443 0.44 15.16 -6.46
CA VAL A 443 0.93 14.26 -5.40
C VAL A 443 -0.19 13.31 -4.99
N ASP A 444 0.05 12.01 -5.10
CA ASP A 444 -0.88 10.95 -4.66
C ASP A 444 -0.63 10.60 -3.20
N LEU A 445 -1.64 10.74 -2.36
CA LEU A 445 -1.59 10.43 -0.93
C LEU A 445 -2.17 9.04 -0.60
N TRP A 446 -2.52 8.26 -1.62
CA TRP A 446 -3.20 6.98 -1.47
C TRP A 446 -4.62 7.14 -0.90
N SER A 447 -5.19 6.03 -0.43
CA SER A 447 -6.57 5.99 0.05
C SER A 447 -6.67 6.04 1.56
N THR A 448 -7.82 6.50 2.06
CA THR A 448 -8.20 6.39 3.47
C THR A 448 -9.72 6.28 3.63
N SER A 449 -10.19 5.98 4.83
CA SER A 449 -11.57 6.21 5.27
C SER A 449 -11.55 6.70 6.71
N LEU A 450 -11.81 8.00 6.88
CA LEU A 450 -11.77 8.67 8.17
C LEU A 450 -12.80 9.79 8.24
N ILE A 451 -13.49 9.88 9.38
CA ILE A 451 -14.35 11.01 9.73
C ILE A 451 -13.54 12.00 10.58
N PHE A 452 -13.34 13.20 10.05
CA PHE A 452 -12.90 14.34 10.85
C PHE A 452 -14.07 14.77 11.73
N ASN A 453 -13.92 14.63 13.05
CA ASN A 453 -15.02 14.89 13.97
C ASN A 453 -15.38 16.38 14.03
N LYS A 454 -16.62 16.69 14.45
CA LYS A 454 -17.00 18.04 14.87
C LYS A 454 -16.04 18.55 15.93
N GLY A 455 -15.58 19.80 15.83
CA GLY A 455 -14.58 20.39 16.72
C GLY A 455 -13.13 20.17 16.30
N HIS A 456 -12.85 19.25 15.38
CA HIS A 456 -11.55 19.03 14.78
C HIS A 456 -11.25 20.04 13.66
N LYS A 457 -10.06 19.97 13.07
CA LYS A 457 -9.69 20.73 11.88
C LYS A 457 -8.98 19.80 10.89
N ILE A 458 -9.20 20.03 9.61
CA ILE A 458 -8.43 19.39 8.53
C ILE A 458 -7.16 20.24 8.33
N ARG A 459 -6.01 19.57 8.27
CA ARG A 459 -4.72 20.22 8.04
C ARG A 459 -3.96 19.54 6.92
N VAL A 460 -3.25 20.35 6.15
CA VAL A 460 -2.31 19.92 5.12
C VAL A 460 -0.93 20.47 5.48
N ALA A 461 0.08 19.61 5.48
CA ALA A 461 1.48 20.02 5.62
C ALA A 461 2.24 19.68 4.33
N VAL A 462 3.02 20.64 3.82
CA VAL A 462 3.84 20.52 2.60
C VAL A 462 5.30 20.71 2.96
N SER A 463 6.17 19.80 2.51
CA SER A 463 7.61 19.87 2.69
C SER A 463 8.35 19.23 1.50
N SER A 464 9.68 19.10 1.57
CA SER A 464 10.49 18.53 0.48
C SER A 464 11.24 17.26 0.88
N SER A 465 10.89 16.63 2.00
CA SER A 465 11.49 15.39 2.44
C SER A 465 10.64 14.69 3.50
N ASN A 466 10.86 13.39 3.68
CA ASN A 466 10.27 12.56 4.73
C ASN A 466 11.22 11.37 4.95
N SER A 467 12.27 11.61 5.74
CA SER A 467 13.41 10.69 5.89
C SER A 467 13.41 10.03 7.28
N PRO A 468 13.72 8.73 7.40
CA PRO A 468 14.32 7.86 6.40
C PRO A 468 13.32 7.10 5.50
N ARG A 469 12.01 7.38 5.55
CA ARG A 469 11.04 6.68 4.68
C ARG A 469 11.45 6.76 3.22
N PHE A 470 11.76 7.96 2.75
CA PHE A 470 12.23 8.22 1.39
C PHE A 470 13.67 8.73 1.37
N ASP A 471 14.39 8.39 0.32
CA ASP A 471 15.73 8.88 0.04
C ASP A 471 15.70 10.40 -0.20
N PRO A 472 16.41 11.22 0.62
CA PRO A 472 16.42 12.66 0.45
C PRO A 472 16.96 13.07 -0.92
N ASN A 473 16.24 13.92 -1.66
CA ASN A 473 16.70 14.43 -2.94
C ASN A 473 17.90 15.37 -2.75
N PRO A 474 19.05 15.15 -3.41
CA PRO A 474 20.22 16.02 -3.30
C PRO A 474 20.04 17.38 -4.00
N ASN A 475 18.94 17.61 -4.73
CA ASN A 475 18.59 18.81 -5.49
C ASN A 475 19.52 19.15 -6.67
N THR A 476 20.46 18.29 -7.03
CA THR A 476 21.46 18.53 -8.07
C THR A 476 20.95 18.28 -9.48
N GLY A 477 19.92 17.45 -9.63
CA GLY A 477 19.43 16.98 -10.93
C GLY A 477 20.25 15.88 -11.58
N HIS A 478 21.33 15.40 -10.94
CA HIS A 478 22.11 14.28 -11.45
C HIS A 478 21.35 12.95 -11.32
N ALA A 479 21.93 11.88 -11.85
CA ALA A 479 21.37 10.53 -11.76
C ALA A 479 21.18 10.09 -10.29
N PHE A 480 20.21 9.23 -10.06
CA PHE A 480 19.89 8.76 -8.71
C PHE A 480 21.12 8.16 -8.01
N ARG A 481 21.42 8.68 -6.81
CA ARG A 481 22.57 8.29 -5.97
C ARG A 481 23.96 8.45 -6.61
N ALA A 482 24.08 9.29 -7.65
CA ALA A 482 25.39 9.58 -8.25
C ALA A 482 26.19 10.62 -7.46
N ASP A 483 25.53 11.47 -6.68
CA ASP A 483 26.13 12.60 -6.01
C ASP A 483 26.69 12.25 -4.63
N LYS A 484 27.84 12.91 -4.34
CA LYS A 484 28.38 13.03 -2.98
C LYS A 484 28.06 14.38 -2.36
N GLU A 485 27.64 15.36 -3.16
CA GLU A 485 27.30 16.73 -2.77
C GLU A 485 25.79 16.95 -2.85
N THR A 486 25.31 17.90 -2.07
CA THR A 486 23.92 18.32 -2.04
C THR A 486 23.80 19.83 -2.22
N ARG A 487 22.65 20.29 -2.69
CA ARG A 487 22.32 21.72 -2.78
C ARG A 487 21.13 22.03 -1.89
N VAL A 488 21.19 23.17 -1.19
CA VAL A 488 20.01 23.70 -0.51
C VAL A 488 19.09 24.30 -1.57
N ALA A 489 17.86 23.82 -1.64
CA ALA A 489 16.85 24.34 -2.57
C ALA A 489 15.97 25.39 -1.90
N THR A 490 15.66 26.46 -2.62
CA THR A 490 14.57 27.37 -2.28
C THR A 490 13.34 26.93 -3.06
N ASN A 491 12.41 26.27 -2.37
CA ASN A 491 11.18 25.75 -2.95
C ASN A 491 10.02 26.70 -2.63
N THR A 492 9.18 26.95 -3.63
CA THR A 492 8.03 27.86 -3.51
C THR A 492 6.76 27.11 -3.88
N VAL A 493 5.72 27.25 -3.06
CA VAL A 493 4.35 26.78 -3.34
C VAL A 493 3.47 28.00 -3.60
N TYR A 494 2.77 28.00 -4.74
CA TYR A 494 1.89 29.08 -5.18
C TYR A 494 0.44 28.76 -4.83
N PHE A 495 -0.30 29.78 -4.43
CA PHE A 495 -1.73 29.71 -4.14
C PHE A 495 -2.40 31.03 -4.56
N SER A 496 -2.56 31.19 -5.85
CA SER A 496 -3.19 32.35 -6.47
C SER A 496 -4.31 31.91 -7.40
N GLU A 497 -5.08 32.82 -7.94
CA GLU A 497 -6.09 32.51 -8.95
C GLU A 497 -5.48 31.75 -10.15
N LYS A 498 -4.28 32.17 -10.59
CA LYS A 498 -3.56 31.51 -11.69
C LYS A 498 -2.97 30.16 -11.31
N TYR A 499 -2.56 29.99 -10.05
CA TYR A 499 -1.86 28.82 -9.54
C TYR A 499 -2.52 28.28 -8.25
N PRO A 500 -3.74 27.73 -8.36
CA PRO A 500 -4.57 27.37 -7.22
C PRO A 500 -4.19 25.99 -6.62
N SER A 501 -3.11 25.97 -5.82
CA SER A 501 -2.72 24.76 -5.09
C SER A 501 -3.82 24.33 -4.12
N ARG A 502 -4.09 23.01 -4.10
CA ARG A 502 -5.19 22.43 -3.33
C ARG A 502 -4.97 20.96 -3.01
N ILE A 503 -5.69 20.47 -2.01
CA ILE A 503 -5.93 19.04 -1.81
C ILE A 503 -7.35 18.71 -2.24
N MET A 504 -7.52 17.57 -2.87
CA MET A 504 -8.81 17.04 -3.33
C MET A 504 -9.20 15.86 -2.44
N LEU A 505 -10.29 16.03 -1.69
CA LEU A 505 -10.80 15.07 -0.73
C LEU A 505 -12.11 14.46 -1.24
N PRO A 506 -12.20 13.12 -1.34
CA PRO A 506 -13.46 12.45 -1.64
C PRO A 506 -14.36 12.47 -0.41
N ILE A 507 -15.28 13.44 -0.37
CA ILE A 507 -16.25 13.59 0.72
C ILE A 507 -17.39 12.61 0.50
N HIS A 508 -17.53 11.66 1.40
CA HIS A 508 -18.65 10.73 1.41
C HIS A 508 -19.82 11.37 2.17
N ASN A 509 -20.90 11.63 1.45
CA ASN A 509 -22.15 12.04 2.04
C ASN A 509 -23.03 10.79 2.19
N GLU A 510 -23.34 10.39 3.40
CA GLU A 510 -24.45 9.47 3.57
C GLU A 510 -25.70 10.19 3.02
N GLU A 511 -26.19 9.77 1.85
CA GLU A 511 -27.57 10.10 1.51
C GLU A 511 -28.42 9.61 2.67
N SER A 512 -29.10 10.55 3.31
CA SER A 512 -30.13 10.24 4.29
C SER A 512 -31.05 9.22 3.64
N LYS A 513 -30.87 7.92 3.95
CA LYS A 513 -31.93 6.93 3.78
C LYS A 513 -33.01 7.29 4.78
N GLN A 514 -33.70 8.42 4.51
CA GLN A 514 -35.03 8.60 5.01
C GLN A 514 -35.93 7.69 4.18
N GLU A 515 -36.31 6.62 4.81
CA GLU A 515 -37.60 5.91 4.74
C GLU A 515 -38.32 5.89 3.36
N LYS A 516 -38.37 4.69 2.79
CA LYS A 516 -39.71 4.22 2.32
C LYS A 516 -39.94 2.78 2.77
#